data_b5fc065804f76221e263824792546158
#
_entry.id   b5fc065804f76221e263824792546158
#
_cell.length_a   1.000
_cell.length_b   1.000
_cell.length_c   1.000
_cell.angle_alpha   90.00
_cell.angle_beta   90.00
_cell.angle_gamma   90.00
#
_symmetry.space_group_name_H-M   'P 1'
#
loop_
_entity.id
_entity.type
_entity.pdbx_description
1 polymer ?
#
loop_
_entity_poly.entity_id
_entity_poly.type
_entity_poly.pdbx_seq_one_letter_code
_entity_poly.pdbx_strand_id
1 'polypeptide(L)'
;MKPLHSQYQTPDISLPFRQLQKHIPFFHHISKQYFLHHISFCFSPYRKINNNLEQQTQAYFDELFVVNADPNWPECTLANIGSVVAGGTPSKSKLEYYADQGIAWITPKDLSGDKSKFISHGENDISELGFSKSSATKMPAGTILFSSRAPIGYIAIAQNEVTTNQGFKSVIPNKNIGTAYVYFLLKNLLPTIEGMASGSTFKEISGTAMKSVPTVMPDADIIQLFSDFCEPVFKEQEVLEAENKHLSALRDSLLPKLMSGEIDVSELDL
;
A
#
# COMPACT_ATOMS: atom_id res chain seq x y z
N MET A 1 19.68 26.68 -48.10
CA MET A 1 19.46 25.81 -46.94
C MET A 1 18.44 24.75 -47.31
N LYS A 2 18.85 23.50 -47.51
CA LYS A 2 17.98 22.37 -47.84
C LYS A 2 17.71 21.60 -46.54
N PRO A 3 16.50 21.11 -46.26
CA PRO A 3 16.23 20.26 -45.10
C PRO A 3 16.66 18.82 -45.39
N LEU A 4 17.38 18.23 -44.43
CA LEU A 4 17.76 16.82 -44.41
C LEU A 4 16.54 16.00 -44.00
N HIS A 5 15.95 15.25 -44.92
CA HIS A 5 15.04 14.15 -44.65
C HIS A 5 15.88 12.93 -44.23
N SER A 6 15.82 12.56 -42.96
CA SER A 6 16.33 11.28 -42.47
C SER A 6 15.30 10.19 -42.82
N GLN A 7 15.66 9.33 -43.76
CA GLN A 7 14.95 8.10 -44.09
C GLN A 7 15.26 7.05 -43.04
N TYR A 8 14.36 6.82 -42.08
CA TYR A 8 14.33 5.56 -41.36
C TYR A 8 13.46 4.59 -42.18
N GLN A 9 14.11 3.71 -42.95
CA GLN A 9 13.49 2.51 -43.50
C GLN A 9 13.27 1.52 -42.34
N THR A 10 12.02 1.22 -42.03
CA THR A 10 11.64 0.06 -41.20
C THR A 10 12.00 -1.21 -41.99
N PRO A 11 12.69 -2.18 -41.39
CA PRO A 11 12.94 -3.45 -42.06
C PRO A 11 11.63 -4.20 -42.26
N ASP A 12 11.40 -4.63 -43.49
CA ASP A 12 10.29 -5.49 -43.91
C ASP A 12 10.48 -6.90 -43.29
N ILE A 13 9.71 -7.20 -42.25
CA ILE A 13 9.72 -8.50 -41.55
C ILE A 13 8.60 -9.37 -42.15
N SER A 14 8.67 -9.67 -43.42
CA SER A 14 7.79 -10.62 -44.10
C SER A 14 8.50 -11.94 -44.49
N LEU A 15 9.32 -12.47 -43.61
CA LEU A 15 9.81 -13.84 -43.72
C LEU A 15 8.97 -14.77 -42.82
N PRO A 16 8.45 -15.90 -43.36
CA PRO A 16 7.57 -16.75 -42.58
C PRO A 16 8.34 -17.40 -41.44
N PHE A 17 7.91 -17.08 -40.22
CA PHE A 17 8.43 -17.53 -38.94
C PHE A 17 8.58 -19.08 -38.81
N ARG A 18 7.89 -19.83 -39.66
CA ARG A 18 7.90 -21.31 -39.70
C ARG A 18 9.21 -21.98 -40.15
N GLN A 19 10.09 -21.28 -40.82
CA GLN A 19 11.35 -21.90 -41.30
C GLN A 19 12.51 -21.79 -40.33
N LEU A 20 12.46 -20.89 -39.35
CA LEU A 20 13.50 -20.69 -38.33
C LEU A 20 13.38 -21.59 -37.09
N GLN A 21 12.24 -22.24 -36.90
CA GLN A 21 11.96 -23.06 -35.72
C GLN A 21 12.72 -24.41 -35.67
N LYS A 22 13.36 -24.86 -36.73
CA LYS A 22 13.91 -26.22 -36.79
C LYS A 22 15.34 -26.39 -36.29
N HIS A 23 16.06 -25.32 -35.94
CA HIS A 23 17.50 -25.46 -35.70
C HIS A 23 18.13 -24.72 -34.52
N ILE A 24 17.41 -24.12 -33.57
CA ILE A 24 18.10 -23.45 -32.46
C ILE A 24 17.32 -23.54 -31.13
N PRO A 25 17.91 -24.10 -30.03
CA PRO A 25 17.38 -24.01 -28.67
C PRO A 25 17.20 -22.56 -28.15
N PHE A 26 17.72 -21.59 -28.87
CA PHE A 26 17.71 -20.17 -28.59
C PHE A 26 16.31 -19.52 -28.71
N PHE A 27 15.43 -20.01 -29.60
CA PHE A 27 14.08 -19.44 -29.81
C PHE A 27 13.12 -19.71 -28.63
N HIS A 28 13.30 -20.82 -27.94
CA HIS A 28 12.50 -21.12 -26.75
C HIS A 28 12.79 -20.16 -25.59
N HIS A 29 13.97 -19.58 -25.57
CA HIS A 29 14.39 -18.58 -24.56
C HIS A 29 13.86 -17.17 -24.89
N ILE A 30 13.79 -16.83 -26.19
CA ILE A 30 13.30 -15.51 -26.65
C ILE A 30 11.79 -15.38 -26.44
N SER A 31 10.99 -16.40 -26.74
CA SER A 31 9.53 -16.37 -26.51
C SER A 31 9.21 -16.26 -25.01
N LYS A 32 9.99 -16.94 -24.14
CA LYS A 32 9.86 -16.82 -22.68
C LYS A 32 10.20 -15.41 -22.18
N GLN A 33 11.26 -14.78 -22.72
CA GLN A 33 11.62 -13.38 -22.37
C GLN A 33 10.60 -12.36 -22.85
N TYR A 34 10.03 -12.55 -24.05
CA TYR A 34 8.97 -11.68 -24.58
C TYR A 34 7.68 -11.80 -23.76
N PHE A 35 7.28 -12.99 -23.37
CA PHE A 35 6.12 -13.21 -22.53
C PHE A 35 6.32 -12.62 -21.12
N LEU A 36 7.49 -12.78 -20.51
CA LEU A 36 7.85 -12.16 -19.24
C LEU A 36 7.87 -10.62 -19.33
N HIS A 37 8.32 -10.09 -20.45
CA HIS A 37 8.33 -8.65 -20.68
C HIS A 37 6.92 -8.10 -20.86
N HIS A 38 6.03 -8.82 -21.55
CA HIS A 38 4.61 -8.45 -21.72
C HIS A 38 3.85 -8.51 -20.39
N ILE A 39 4.02 -9.56 -19.60
CA ILE A 39 3.43 -9.62 -18.24
C ILE A 39 3.97 -8.47 -17.39
N SER A 40 5.28 -8.22 -17.38
CA SER A 40 5.86 -7.07 -16.65
C SER A 40 5.34 -5.73 -17.17
N PHE A 41 5.04 -5.61 -18.45
CA PHE A 41 4.47 -4.42 -19.07
C PHE A 41 3.01 -4.17 -18.62
N CYS A 42 2.20 -5.21 -18.43
CA CYS A 42 0.81 -5.08 -17.95
C CYS A 42 0.71 -4.53 -16.52
N PHE A 43 1.73 -4.75 -15.66
CA PHE A 43 1.75 -4.20 -14.29
C PHE A 43 2.11 -2.71 -14.22
N SER A 44 2.84 -2.20 -15.21
CA SER A 44 3.34 -0.82 -15.21
C SER A 44 2.23 0.24 -15.26
N PRO A 45 1.16 0.10 -16.07
CA PRO A 45 0.09 1.10 -16.16
C PRO A 45 -0.68 1.28 -14.87
N TYR A 46 -1.16 0.20 -14.26
CA TYR A 46 -1.96 0.27 -13.01
C TYR A 46 -1.18 0.90 -11.86
N ARG A 47 0.10 0.54 -11.70
CA ARG A 47 0.96 1.19 -10.70
C ARG A 47 1.18 2.67 -10.98
N LYS A 48 1.35 3.05 -12.25
CA LYS A 48 1.49 4.45 -12.64
C LYS A 48 0.23 5.25 -12.38
N ILE A 49 -0.94 4.69 -12.71
CA ILE A 49 -2.24 5.30 -12.43
C ILE A 49 -2.42 5.47 -10.92
N ASN A 50 -2.18 4.43 -10.15
CA ASN A 50 -2.32 4.47 -8.69
C ASN A 50 -1.39 5.51 -8.06
N ASN A 51 -0.11 5.56 -8.48
CA ASN A 51 0.83 6.58 -8.02
C ASN A 51 0.40 8.00 -8.41
N ASN A 52 -0.16 8.18 -9.61
CA ASN A 52 -0.66 9.47 -10.07
C ASN A 52 -1.85 9.95 -9.23
N LEU A 53 -2.81 9.04 -8.96
CA LEU A 53 -3.95 9.30 -8.07
C LEU A 53 -3.48 9.69 -6.66
N GLU A 54 -2.49 8.99 -6.13
CA GLU A 54 -1.89 9.32 -4.82
C GLU A 54 -1.26 10.71 -4.82
N GLN A 55 -0.48 11.05 -5.85
CA GLN A 55 0.16 12.36 -5.97
C GLN A 55 -0.85 13.49 -6.12
N GLN A 56 -1.91 13.30 -6.91
CA GLN A 56 -2.98 14.30 -7.05
C GLN A 56 -3.70 14.54 -5.71
N THR A 57 -4.00 13.48 -4.98
CA THR A 57 -4.66 13.58 -3.68
C THR A 57 -3.75 14.24 -2.64
N GLN A 58 -2.45 13.90 -2.64
CA GLN A 58 -1.47 14.56 -1.78
C GLN A 58 -1.37 16.05 -2.10
N ALA A 59 -1.27 16.42 -3.39
CA ALA A 59 -1.19 17.81 -3.80
C ALA A 59 -2.44 18.61 -3.38
N TYR A 60 -3.62 18.00 -3.47
CA TYR A 60 -4.86 18.63 -3.03
C TYR A 60 -4.93 18.76 -1.49
N PHE A 61 -4.44 17.76 -0.75
CA PHE A 61 -4.25 17.87 0.70
C PHE A 61 -3.32 19.05 1.05
N ASP A 62 -2.17 19.12 0.39
CA ASP A 62 -1.18 20.17 0.64
C ASP A 62 -1.74 21.55 0.31
N GLU A 63 -2.51 21.68 -0.77
CA GLU A 63 -3.17 22.92 -1.14
C GLU A 63 -4.15 23.40 -0.05
N LEU A 64 -5.03 22.52 0.43
CA LEU A 64 -6.08 22.87 1.39
C LEU A 64 -5.56 23.06 2.81
N PHE A 65 -4.65 22.18 3.27
CA PHE A 65 -4.29 22.06 4.69
C PHE A 65 -2.88 22.53 5.04
N VAL A 66 -2.05 22.84 4.02
CA VAL A 66 -0.68 23.33 4.24
C VAL A 66 -0.51 24.72 3.64
N VAL A 67 -0.76 24.90 2.34
CA VAL A 67 -0.52 26.15 1.63
C VAL A 67 -1.58 27.19 1.95
N ASN A 68 -2.85 26.81 1.90
CA ASN A 68 -4.01 27.68 2.17
C ASN A 68 -4.63 27.41 3.55
N ALA A 69 -3.86 26.84 4.49
CA ALA A 69 -4.32 26.62 5.85
C ALA A 69 -4.73 27.95 6.51
N ASP A 70 -5.93 27.99 7.09
CA ASP A 70 -6.36 29.18 7.83
C ASP A 70 -5.54 29.31 9.12
N PRO A 71 -4.82 30.43 9.32
CA PRO A 71 -4.01 30.65 10.53
C PRO A 71 -4.86 30.72 11.81
N ASN A 72 -6.18 30.83 11.70
CA ASN A 72 -7.10 30.85 12.84
C ASN A 72 -7.61 29.49 13.24
N TRP A 73 -7.27 28.42 12.52
CA TRP A 73 -7.65 27.08 12.96
C TRP A 73 -7.08 26.78 14.34
N PRO A 74 -7.91 26.28 15.28
CA PRO A 74 -7.45 26.05 16.64
C PRO A 74 -6.37 25.00 16.70
N GLU A 75 -5.31 25.26 17.45
CA GLU A 75 -4.29 24.28 17.79
C GLU A 75 -4.92 23.11 18.56
N CYS A 76 -4.52 21.90 18.22
CA CYS A 76 -4.97 20.68 18.87
C CYS A 76 -3.87 19.62 18.84
N THR A 77 -4.21 18.41 19.24
CA THR A 77 -3.30 17.26 19.16
C THR A 77 -3.94 16.15 18.36
N LEU A 78 -3.14 15.15 17.96
CA LEU A 78 -3.64 13.99 17.23
C LEU A 78 -4.76 13.25 17.99
N ALA A 79 -4.78 13.32 19.33
CA ALA A 79 -5.85 12.74 20.13
C ALA A 79 -7.21 13.43 19.93
N ASN A 80 -7.25 14.67 19.43
CA ASN A 80 -8.48 15.36 19.07
C ASN A 80 -8.98 14.96 17.66
N ILE A 81 -8.07 14.50 16.81
CA ILE A 81 -8.35 14.07 15.43
C ILE A 81 -8.89 12.65 15.39
N GLY A 82 -8.37 11.76 16.24
CA GLY A 82 -8.77 10.36 16.30
C GLY A 82 -8.26 9.63 17.52
N SER A 83 -8.76 8.43 17.72
CA SER A 83 -8.34 7.57 18.84
C SER A 83 -7.05 6.84 18.49
N VAL A 84 -5.98 7.10 19.24
CA VAL A 84 -4.69 6.40 19.08
C VAL A 84 -4.75 5.07 19.83
N VAL A 85 -4.60 3.97 19.11
CA VAL A 85 -4.68 2.58 19.58
C VAL A 85 -3.33 1.89 19.45
N ALA A 86 -2.85 1.27 20.50
CA ALA A 86 -1.66 0.41 20.46
C ALA A 86 -2.06 -1.03 20.13
N GLY A 87 -1.24 -1.70 19.34
CA GLY A 87 -1.41 -3.13 19.08
C GLY A 87 -0.84 -4.01 20.18
N GLY A 88 -1.10 -5.31 20.07
CA GLY A 88 -0.64 -6.35 21.00
C GLY A 88 -0.18 -7.60 20.27
N THR A 89 0.72 -8.35 20.91
CA THR A 89 1.24 -9.61 20.35
C THR A 89 0.88 -10.76 21.30
N PRO A 90 0.11 -11.75 20.85
CA PRO A 90 -0.07 -12.99 21.58
C PRO A 90 1.28 -13.71 21.79
N SER A 91 1.37 -14.52 22.84
CA SER A 91 2.61 -15.27 23.11
C SER A 91 2.98 -16.18 21.94
N LYS A 92 4.15 -15.98 21.34
CA LYS A 92 4.64 -16.77 20.21
C LYS A 92 4.92 -18.25 20.57
N SER A 93 5.07 -18.57 21.84
CA SER A 93 5.27 -19.94 22.29
C SER A 93 3.98 -20.77 22.33
N LYS A 94 2.83 -20.15 22.07
CA LYS A 94 1.50 -20.74 22.08
C LYS A 94 0.94 -20.78 20.67
N LEU A 95 1.13 -21.90 19.96
CA LEU A 95 0.66 -22.07 18.58
C LEU A 95 -0.86 -21.92 18.45
N GLU A 96 -1.60 -22.33 19.49
CA GLU A 96 -3.06 -22.20 19.59
C GLU A 96 -3.56 -20.73 19.58
N TYR A 97 -2.66 -19.77 19.74
CA TYR A 97 -2.98 -18.34 19.68
C TYR A 97 -2.98 -17.79 18.26
N TYR A 98 -2.52 -18.58 17.28
CA TYR A 98 -2.46 -18.24 15.87
C TYR A 98 -3.37 -19.16 15.06
N ALA A 99 -3.84 -18.68 13.91
CA ALA A 99 -4.74 -19.42 13.04
C ALA A 99 -4.45 -19.05 11.58
N ASP A 100 -4.75 -19.96 10.65
CA ASP A 100 -4.68 -19.68 9.20
C ASP A 100 -5.86 -18.83 8.74
N GLN A 101 -7.00 -18.95 9.43
CA GLN A 101 -8.19 -18.12 9.25
C GLN A 101 -8.73 -17.74 10.63
N GLY A 102 -8.64 -16.48 10.98
CA GLY A 102 -8.99 -15.98 12.31
C GLY A 102 -9.25 -14.47 12.29
N ILE A 103 -8.80 -13.81 13.34
CA ILE A 103 -8.82 -12.35 13.44
C ILE A 103 -7.58 -11.81 12.74
N ALA A 104 -7.78 -10.95 11.73
CA ALA A 104 -6.69 -10.33 10.98
C ALA A 104 -5.71 -9.62 11.93
N TRP A 105 -4.42 -10.01 11.87
CA TRP A 105 -3.37 -9.48 12.72
C TRP A 105 -2.18 -9.01 11.89
N ILE A 106 -1.98 -7.71 11.87
CA ILE A 106 -1.04 -7.04 10.96
C ILE A 106 0.22 -6.63 11.72
N THR A 107 1.37 -6.81 11.08
CA THR A 107 2.70 -6.44 11.59
C THR A 107 3.39 -5.45 10.67
N PRO A 108 4.41 -4.69 11.12
CA PRO A 108 5.17 -3.82 10.24
C PRO A 108 5.87 -4.58 9.09
N LYS A 109 6.14 -5.89 9.24
CA LYS A 109 6.70 -6.74 8.18
C LYS A 109 5.74 -6.82 6.99
N ASP A 110 4.44 -6.94 7.26
CA ASP A 110 3.41 -7.02 6.21
C ASP A 110 3.38 -5.74 5.37
N LEU A 111 3.50 -4.57 6.00
CA LEU A 111 3.57 -3.28 5.30
C LEU A 111 4.92 -3.04 4.60
N SER A 112 5.99 -3.70 5.02
CA SER A 112 7.30 -3.58 4.36
C SER A 112 7.36 -4.36 3.04
N GLY A 113 6.68 -5.50 2.99
CA GLY A 113 6.60 -6.38 1.82
C GLY A 113 5.61 -5.89 0.78
N ASP A 114 4.43 -5.49 1.23
CA ASP A 114 3.35 -4.95 0.41
C ASP A 114 3.19 -3.45 0.71
N LYS A 115 3.56 -2.61 -0.26
CA LYS A 115 3.44 -1.15 -0.18
C LYS A 115 2.06 -0.64 -0.60
N SER A 116 1.05 -1.49 -0.58
CA SER A 116 -0.34 -1.10 -0.86
C SER A 116 -0.83 -0.12 0.20
N LYS A 117 -1.66 0.84 -0.22
CA LYS A 117 -2.34 1.76 0.69
C LYS A 117 -3.36 1.04 1.56
N PHE A 118 -4.02 0.01 1.00
CA PHE A 118 -5.09 -0.71 1.65
C PHE A 118 -4.66 -2.12 2.04
N ILE A 119 -5.01 -2.54 3.27
CA ILE A 119 -4.66 -3.85 3.80
C ILE A 119 -5.84 -4.48 4.54
N SER A 120 -6.10 -5.76 4.28
CA SER A 120 -7.15 -6.54 4.93
C SER A 120 -6.61 -7.63 5.85
N HIS A 121 -5.42 -8.17 5.57
CA HIS A 121 -4.77 -9.26 6.29
C HIS A 121 -3.26 -9.09 6.34
N GLY A 122 -2.62 -9.66 7.37
CA GLY A 122 -1.19 -9.89 7.43
C GLY A 122 -0.82 -11.31 6.98
N GLU A 123 0.41 -11.70 7.24
CA GLU A 123 0.93 -13.06 6.99
C GLU A 123 0.26 -14.12 7.88
N ASN A 124 -0.17 -13.73 9.09
CA ASN A 124 -0.77 -14.62 10.08
C ASN A 124 -1.98 -13.95 10.71
N ASP A 125 -3.00 -14.74 11.00
CA ASP A 125 -4.12 -14.32 11.83
C ASP A 125 -3.93 -14.80 13.28
N ILE A 126 -4.68 -14.23 14.21
CA ILE A 126 -4.74 -14.69 15.60
C ILE A 126 -6.08 -15.37 15.87
N SER A 127 -6.04 -16.44 16.69
CA SER A 127 -7.27 -17.10 17.14
C SER A 127 -8.04 -16.24 18.15
N GLU A 128 -9.32 -16.54 18.37
CA GLU A 128 -10.11 -15.88 19.43
C GLU A 128 -9.45 -16.06 20.81
N LEU A 129 -8.82 -17.22 21.05
CA LEU A 129 -8.07 -17.45 22.26
C LEU A 129 -6.83 -16.54 22.33
N GLY A 130 -6.08 -16.42 21.25
CA GLY A 130 -4.92 -15.52 21.16
C GLY A 130 -5.31 -14.06 21.34
N PHE A 131 -6.43 -13.65 20.77
CA PHE A 131 -6.99 -12.32 20.99
C PHE A 131 -7.32 -12.09 22.46
N SER A 132 -8.10 -12.99 23.09
CA SER A 132 -8.54 -12.86 24.48
C SER A 132 -7.39 -12.91 25.51
N LYS A 133 -6.24 -13.51 25.15
CA LYS A 133 -5.04 -13.65 26.01
C LYS A 133 -3.93 -12.65 25.67
N SER A 134 -4.22 -11.65 24.84
CA SER A 134 -3.27 -10.61 24.47
C SER A 134 -3.82 -9.21 24.73
N SER A 135 -3.00 -8.19 24.50
CA SER A 135 -3.39 -6.78 24.53
C SER A 135 -3.81 -6.27 23.13
N ALA A 136 -4.03 -7.17 22.17
CA ALA A 136 -4.49 -6.77 20.86
C ALA A 136 -5.88 -6.13 20.94
N THR A 137 -6.12 -5.11 20.13
CA THR A 137 -7.39 -4.39 20.10
C THR A 137 -7.94 -4.45 18.70
N LYS A 138 -9.20 -4.83 18.54
CA LYS A 138 -9.92 -4.78 17.27
C LYS A 138 -10.17 -3.32 16.87
N MET A 139 -9.89 -3.02 15.63
CA MET A 139 -10.05 -1.70 15.04
C MET A 139 -10.90 -1.82 13.79
N PRO A 140 -11.86 -0.91 13.54
CA PRO A 140 -12.77 -0.99 12.40
C PRO A 140 -12.05 -0.69 11.06
N ALA A 141 -12.72 -1.04 9.96
CA ALA A 141 -12.34 -0.54 8.64
C ALA A 141 -12.20 0.98 8.64
N GLY A 142 -11.29 1.51 7.82
CA GLY A 142 -10.97 2.94 7.76
C GLY A 142 -9.95 3.39 8.82
N THR A 143 -9.52 2.52 9.73
CA THR A 143 -8.44 2.83 10.68
C THR A 143 -7.12 3.03 9.93
N ILE A 144 -6.36 4.05 10.31
CA ILE A 144 -5.01 4.26 9.78
C ILE A 144 -4.02 3.49 10.63
N LEU A 145 -3.42 2.47 10.06
CA LEU A 145 -2.36 1.68 10.65
C LEU A 145 -1.05 2.45 10.50
N PHE A 146 -0.37 2.75 11.61
CA PHE A 146 0.87 3.52 11.60
C PHE A 146 1.94 2.80 12.42
N SER A 147 3.05 2.41 11.76
CA SER A 147 4.16 1.77 12.45
C SER A 147 4.90 2.77 13.35
N SER A 148 5.04 2.43 14.62
CA SER A 148 5.68 3.27 15.62
C SER A 148 7.17 3.02 15.77
N ARG A 149 7.72 1.98 15.11
CA ARG A 149 9.13 1.57 15.17
C ARG A 149 9.50 0.65 14.01
N ALA A 150 10.79 0.55 13.73
CA ALA A 150 11.50 -0.42 12.89
C ALA A 150 10.97 -0.64 11.45
N PRO A 151 10.82 0.37 10.63
CA PRO A 151 10.94 1.82 10.81
C PRO A 151 9.64 2.46 11.31
N ILE A 152 9.72 3.72 11.75
CA ILE A 152 8.55 4.58 11.96
C ILE A 152 8.01 4.99 10.59
N GLY A 153 6.67 5.08 10.46
CA GLY A 153 6.03 5.71 9.30
C GLY A 153 5.58 4.77 8.18
N TYR A 154 5.62 3.44 8.36
CA TYR A 154 4.78 2.60 7.50
C TYR A 154 3.32 2.90 7.79
N ILE A 155 2.57 3.20 6.74
CA ILE A 155 1.18 3.63 6.86
C ILE A 155 0.31 2.85 5.87
N ALA A 156 -0.85 2.38 6.34
CA ALA A 156 -1.88 1.75 5.52
C ALA A 156 -3.27 2.01 6.10
N ILE A 157 -4.30 1.78 5.29
CA ILE A 157 -5.71 1.89 5.67
C ILE A 157 -6.28 0.48 5.82
N ALA A 158 -6.89 0.19 6.95
CA ALA A 158 -7.58 -1.09 7.19
C ALA A 158 -8.84 -1.18 6.33
N GLN A 159 -8.97 -2.23 5.50
CA GLN A 159 -10.16 -2.47 4.67
C GLN A 159 -11.32 -3.14 5.44
N ASN A 160 -11.00 -3.86 6.50
CA ASN A 160 -11.93 -4.59 7.37
C ASN A 160 -11.56 -4.39 8.85
N GLU A 161 -12.25 -5.06 9.75
CA GLU A 161 -11.83 -5.14 11.15
C GLU A 161 -10.48 -5.87 11.26
N VAL A 162 -9.51 -5.23 11.91
CA VAL A 162 -8.15 -5.77 12.06
C VAL A 162 -7.61 -5.56 13.46
N THR A 163 -6.59 -6.33 13.82
CA THR A 163 -5.72 -6.10 14.96
C THR A 163 -4.28 -5.88 14.51
N THR A 164 -3.41 -5.37 15.37
CA THR A 164 -2.00 -5.17 15.04
C THR A 164 -1.10 -5.65 16.19
N ASN A 165 0.19 -5.84 15.86
CA ASN A 165 1.18 -6.08 16.91
C ASN A 165 1.57 -4.76 17.64
N GLN A 166 2.38 -4.86 18.72
CA GLN A 166 2.82 -3.69 19.50
C GLN A 166 3.68 -2.69 18.73
N GLY A 167 4.12 -3.00 17.51
CA GLY A 167 4.87 -2.10 16.64
C GLY A 167 4.03 -1.01 16.00
N PHE A 168 2.72 -0.96 16.26
CA PHE A 168 1.80 0.04 15.75
C PHE A 168 1.29 0.99 16.84
N LYS A 169 1.03 2.22 16.41
CA LYS A 169 0.20 3.21 17.09
C LYS A 169 -0.80 3.72 16.05
N SER A 170 -1.83 2.91 15.83
CA SER A 170 -2.86 3.16 14.80
C SER A 170 -3.80 4.26 15.23
N VAL A 171 -4.43 4.93 14.28
CA VAL A 171 -5.39 6.02 14.55
C VAL A 171 -6.75 5.65 13.96
N ILE A 172 -7.75 5.53 14.82
CA ILE A 172 -9.15 5.43 14.42
C ILE A 172 -9.67 6.86 14.23
N PRO A 173 -10.00 7.31 13.02
CA PRO A 173 -10.49 8.65 12.77
C PRO A 173 -11.79 8.94 13.54
N ASN A 174 -11.95 10.15 14.06
CA ASN A 174 -13.25 10.59 14.55
C ASN A 174 -14.24 10.70 13.38
N LYS A 175 -15.54 10.47 13.63
CA LYS A 175 -16.57 10.39 12.60
C LYS A 175 -16.61 11.58 11.65
N ASN A 176 -16.37 12.78 12.17
CA ASN A 176 -16.43 14.03 11.40
C ASN A 176 -15.10 14.40 10.70
N ILE A 177 -14.06 13.59 10.91
CA ILE A 177 -12.72 13.84 10.36
C ILE A 177 -12.46 12.97 9.13
N GLY A 178 -12.86 11.71 9.18
CA GLY A 178 -12.75 10.78 8.07
C GLY A 178 -11.34 10.21 7.86
N THR A 179 -11.32 9.06 7.17
CA THR A 179 -10.11 8.26 6.91
C THR A 179 -9.10 8.99 6.02
N ALA A 180 -9.57 9.66 4.98
CA ALA A 180 -8.70 10.30 4.00
C ALA A 180 -7.87 11.43 4.62
N TYR A 181 -8.51 12.31 5.38
CA TYR A 181 -7.80 13.39 6.05
C TYR A 181 -6.73 12.86 7.00
N VAL A 182 -7.06 11.89 7.88
CA VAL A 182 -6.11 11.33 8.85
C VAL A 182 -4.94 10.62 8.16
N TYR A 183 -5.18 9.95 7.05
CA TYR A 183 -4.13 9.30 6.27
C TYR A 183 -3.08 10.31 5.78
N PHE A 184 -3.51 11.38 5.11
CA PHE A 184 -2.60 12.40 4.60
C PHE A 184 -2.01 13.27 5.71
N LEU A 185 -2.78 13.54 6.77
CA LEU A 185 -2.27 14.23 7.96
C LEU A 185 -1.08 13.47 8.58
N LEU A 186 -1.18 12.16 8.79
CA LEU A 186 -0.08 11.37 9.36
C LEU A 186 1.14 11.32 8.44
N LYS A 187 0.95 11.32 7.12
CA LYS A 187 2.06 11.47 6.16
C LYS A 187 2.76 12.82 6.30
N ASN A 188 1.98 13.89 6.42
CA ASN A 188 2.50 15.24 6.59
C ASN A 188 3.21 15.41 7.94
N LEU A 189 2.67 14.82 9.01
CA LEU A 189 3.23 14.89 10.37
C LEU A 189 4.42 13.95 10.61
N LEU A 190 4.81 13.11 9.64
CA LEU A 190 5.87 12.12 9.82
C LEU A 190 7.18 12.72 10.34
N PRO A 191 7.71 13.85 9.83
CA PRO A 191 8.93 14.46 10.37
C PRO A 191 8.78 14.86 11.84
N THR A 192 7.62 15.39 12.23
CA THR A 192 7.32 15.77 13.62
C THR A 192 7.26 14.53 14.52
N ILE A 193 6.59 13.47 14.07
CA ILE A 193 6.49 12.18 14.77
C ILE A 193 7.87 11.55 14.98
N GLU A 194 8.71 11.53 13.96
CA GLU A 194 10.09 11.05 14.05
C GLU A 194 10.96 11.89 14.99
N GLY A 195 10.73 13.20 15.03
CA GLY A 195 11.38 14.12 15.95
C GLY A 195 10.99 13.89 17.41
N MET A 196 9.75 13.47 17.67
CA MET A 196 9.23 13.14 19.02
C MET A 196 9.56 11.71 19.46
N ALA A 197 10.06 10.86 18.56
CA ALA A 197 10.43 9.49 18.88
C ALA A 197 11.70 9.44 19.74
N SER A 198 11.72 8.52 20.69
CA SER A 198 12.85 8.30 21.63
C SER A 198 13.50 6.93 21.41
N GLY A 199 14.71 6.76 21.89
CA GLY A 199 15.51 5.54 21.80
C GLY A 199 16.85 5.77 21.10
N SER A 200 17.93 5.25 21.71
CA SER A 200 19.31 5.45 21.23
C SER A 200 19.65 4.53 20.03
N THR A 201 19.19 3.29 20.07
CA THR A 201 19.50 2.29 19.03
C THR A 201 18.33 2.10 18.06
N PHE A 202 17.11 2.04 18.58
CA PHE A 202 15.90 1.92 17.79
C PHE A 202 14.90 2.99 18.27
N LYS A 203 14.62 3.96 17.40
CA LYS A 203 13.61 4.98 17.67
C LYS A 203 12.24 4.35 17.70
N GLU A 204 11.43 4.73 18.71
CA GLU A 204 10.01 4.38 18.81
C GLU A 204 9.25 5.61 19.32
N ILE A 205 8.08 5.88 18.72
CA ILE A 205 7.14 6.82 19.32
C ILE A 205 6.21 6.09 20.27
N SER A 206 6.14 6.55 21.53
CA SER A 206 5.23 6.01 22.52
C SER A 206 3.78 6.38 22.21
N GLY A 207 2.81 5.62 22.78
CA GLY A 207 1.40 5.94 22.61
C GLY A 207 1.03 7.31 23.20
N THR A 208 1.67 7.73 24.29
CA THR A 208 1.47 9.07 24.87
C THR A 208 2.02 10.16 23.97
N ALA A 209 3.25 10.00 23.44
CA ALA A 209 3.83 10.94 22.52
C ALA A 209 3.01 11.04 21.22
N MET A 210 2.54 9.91 20.67
CA MET A 210 1.69 9.90 19.49
C MET A 210 0.38 10.69 19.70
N LYS A 211 -0.26 10.53 20.86
CA LYS A 211 -1.47 11.31 21.23
C LYS A 211 -1.21 12.80 21.31
N SER A 212 -0.02 13.22 21.75
CA SER A 212 0.36 14.62 21.94
C SER A 212 1.01 15.26 20.71
N VAL A 213 1.09 14.59 19.57
CA VAL A 213 1.60 15.17 18.32
C VAL A 213 0.78 16.41 18.00
N PRO A 214 1.40 17.60 17.89
CA PRO A 214 0.70 18.85 17.67
C PRO A 214 0.18 18.92 16.22
N THR A 215 -1.02 19.45 16.07
CA THR A 215 -1.67 19.72 14.78
C THR A 215 -2.70 20.83 14.95
N VAL A 216 -3.47 21.10 13.91
CA VAL A 216 -4.60 22.03 13.93
C VAL A 216 -5.90 21.29 13.61
N MET A 217 -7.03 21.88 14.02
CA MET A 217 -8.37 21.37 13.68
C MET A 217 -8.94 22.23 12.55
N PRO A 218 -8.94 21.74 11.30
CA PRO A 218 -9.57 22.48 10.21
C PRO A 218 -11.09 22.54 10.34
N ASP A 219 -11.70 23.46 9.61
CA ASP A 219 -13.14 23.56 9.51
C ASP A 219 -13.75 22.28 8.91
N ALA A 220 -14.90 21.88 9.44
CA ALA A 220 -15.57 20.64 9.04
C ALA A 220 -15.91 20.62 7.54
N ASP A 221 -16.28 21.77 6.97
CA ASP A 221 -16.63 21.90 5.55
C ASP A 221 -15.43 21.62 4.63
N ILE A 222 -14.22 22.04 5.02
CA ILE A 222 -13.00 21.81 4.25
C ILE A 222 -12.58 20.33 4.36
N ILE A 223 -12.72 19.73 5.54
CA ILE A 223 -12.49 18.30 5.74
C ILE A 223 -13.48 17.48 4.89
N GLN A 224 -14.75 17.88 4.86
CA GLN A 224 -15.77 17.19 4.06
C GLN A 224 -15.48 17.34 2.57
N LEU A 225 -15.15 18.54 2.09
CA LEU A 225 -14.75 18.80 0.70
C LEU A 225 -13.60 17.88 0.26
N PHE A 226 -12.57 17.75 1.10
CA PHE A 226 -11.45 16.86 0.83
C PHE A 226 -11.88 15.37 0.84
N SER A 227 -12.73 14.98 1.78
CA SER A 227 -13.24 13.61 1.89
C SER A 227 -14.06 13.22 0.66
N ASP A 228 -14.94 14.10 0.18
CA ASP A 228 -15.76 13.88 -1.01
C ASP A 228 -14.91 13.72 -2.29
N PHE A 229 -13.82 14.48 -2.38
CA PHE A 229 -12.83 14.30 -3.46
C PHE A 229 -12.11 12.96 -3.35
N CYS A 230 -11.72 12.56 -2.14
CA CYS A 230 -10.93 11.35 -1.91
C CYS A 230 -11.73 10.06 -2.08
N GLU A 231 -13.03 10.05 -1.77
CA GLU A 231 -13.84 8.84 -1.78
C GLU A 231 -13.78 8.07 -3.10
N PRO A 232 -14.08 8.67 -4.28
CA PRO A 232 -13.98 7.98 -5.55
C PRO A 232 -12.53 7.60 -5.90
N VAL A 233 -11.55 8.44 -5.53
CA VAL A 233 -10.13 8.16 -5.78
C VAL A 233 -9.66 6.95 -4.97
N PHE A 234 -10.01 6.86 -3.69
CA PHE A 234 -9.63 5.73 -2.83
C PHE A 234 -10.27 4.44 -3.32
N LYS A 235 -11.54 4.49 -3.74
CA LYS A 235 -12.22 3.34 -4.32
C LYS A 235 -11.55 2.83 -5.58
N GLU A 236 -11.13 3.73 -6.47
CA GLU A 236 -10.36 3.37 -7.67
C GLU A 236 -9.01 2.77 -7.29
N GLN A 237 -8.30 3.36 -6.32
CA GLN A 237 -7.02 2.83 -5.84
C GLN A 237 -7.16 1.44 -5.23
N GLU A 238 -8.22 1.15 -4.47
CA GLU A 238 -8.53 -0.19 -3.96
C GLU A 238 -8.68 -1.21 -5.09
N VAL A 239 -9.43 -0.86 -6.14
CA VAL A 239 -9.63 -1.72 -7.32
C VAL A 239 -8.29 -1.98 -8.01
N LEU A 240 -7.50 -0.93 -8.26
CA LEU A 240 -6.19 -1.04 -8.93
C LEU A 240 -5.20 -1.89 -8.10
N GLU A 241 -5.21 -1.77 -6.78
CA GLU A 241 -4.37 -2.58 -5.89
C GLU A 241 -4.79 -4.04 -5.88
N ALA A 242 -6.10 -4.31 -5.83
CA ALA A 242 -6.63 -5.68 -5.91
C ALA A 242 -6.27 -6.35 -7.24
N GLU A 243 -6.42 -5.63 -8.35
CA GLU A 243 -6.04 -6.10 -9.68
C GLU A 243 -4.54 -6.39 -9.78
N ASN A 244 -3.69 -5.49 -9.28
CA ASN A 244 -2.25 -5.70 -9.22
C ASN A 244 -1.86 -6.94 -8.39
N LYS A 245 -2.52 -7.19 -7.26
CA LYS A 245 -2.31 -8.40 -6.45
C LYS A 245 -2.73 -9.66 -7.21
N HIS A 246 -3.90 -9.63 -7.85
CA HIS A 246 -4.40 -10.74 -8.65
C HIS A 246 -3.44 -11.08 -9.81
N LEU A 247 -3.05 -10.09 -10.59
CA LEU A 247 -2.09 -10.27 -11.68
C LEU A 247 -0.74 -10.78 -11.18
N SER A 248 -0.24 -10.29 -10.04
CA SER A 248 1.01 -10.77 -9.44
C SER A 248 0.91 -12.24 -9.05
N ALA A 249 -0.17 -12.65 -8.40
CA ALA A 249 -0.42 -14.04 -8.04
C ALA A 249 -0.52 -14.94 -9.27
N LEU A 250 -1.22 -14.47 -10.32
CA LEU A 250 -1.33 -15.18 -11.59
C LEU A 250 0.05 -15.38 -12.24
N ARG A 251 0.86 -14.33 -12.34
CA ARG A 251 2.24 -14.40 -12.83
C ARG A 251 3.05 -15.43 -12.06
N ASP A 252 3.03 -15.35 -10.73
CA ASP A 252 3.87 -16.17 -9.87
C ASP A 252 3.44 -17.65 -9.92
N SER A 253 2.16 -17.93 -10.20
CA SER A 253 1.65 -19.29 -10.42
C SER A 253 1.98 -19.84 -11.82
N LEU A 254 1.97 -19.00 -12.86
CA LEU A 254 2.21 -19.42 -14.23
C LEU A 254 3.70 -19.50 -14.58
N LEU A 255 4.52 -18.65 -13.99
CA LEU A 255 5.94 -18.57 -14.31
C LEU A 255 6.71 -19.87 -14.13
N PRO A 256 6.59 -20.61 -13.01
CA PRO A 256 7.23 -21.92 -12.84
C PRO A 256 6.77 -22.95 -13.90
N LYS A 257 5.48 -22.95 -14.24
CA LYS A 257 4.90 -23.88 -15.23
C LYS A 257 5.39 -23.62 -16.65
N LEU A 258 5.56 -22.34 -16.99
CA LEU A 258 6.16 -21.93 -18.25
C LEU A 258 7.66 -22.28 -18.30
N MET A 259 8.37 -22.11 -17.19
CA MET A 259 9.80 -22.44 -17.11
C MET A 259 10.06 -23.94 -17.17
N SER A 260 9.19 -24.76 -16.58
CA SER A 260 9.27 -26.22 -16.64
C SER A 260 8.83 -26.81 -17.99
N GLY A 261 8.13 -26.04 -18.84
CA GLY A 261 7.53 -26.52 -20.07
C GLY A 261 6.21 -27.27 -19.87
N GLU A 262 5.63 -27.20 -18.67
CA GLU A 262 4.29 -27.76 -18.38
C GLU A 262 3.20 -27.03 -19.17
N ILE A 263 3.39 -25.72 -19.41
CA ILE A 263 2.54 -24.91 -20.29
C ILE A 263 3.33 -24.59 -21.55
N ASP A 264 2.83 -25.04 -22.69
CA ASP A 264 3.37 -24.69 -24.01
C ASP A 264 2.65 -23.47 -24.55
N VAL A 265 3.41 -22.44 -24.91
CA VAL A 265 2.92 -21.18 -25.49
C VAL A 265 3.36 -21.00 -26.96
N SER A 266 3.89 -22.05 -27.58
CA SER A 266 4.41 -21.97 -28.95
C SER A 266 3.34 -21.69 -30.02
N GLU A 267 2.07 -21.96 -29.71
CA GLU A 267 0.92 -21.77 -30.59
C GLU A 267 0.13 -20.47 -30.29
N LEU A 268 0.54 -19.67 -29.30
CA LEU A 268 -0.12 -18.39 -29.02
C LEU A 268 0.38 -17.33 -30.01
N ASP A 269 -0.54 -16.76 -30.80
CA ASP A 269 -0.31 -15.56 -31.59
C ASP A 269 -0.24 -14.35 -30.62
N LEU A 270 0.96 -13.85 -30.38
CA LEU A 270 1.26 -12.72 -29.50
C LEU A 270 1.57 -11.46 -30.32
#